data_c5ae1348a24dde29e6605adb0ca6bc1e
#
_entry.id   c5ae1348a24dde29e6605adb0ca6bc1e
#
_cell.length_a   1.000
_cell.length_b   1.000
_cell.length_c   1.000
_cell.angle_alpha   90.00
_cell.angle_beta   90.00
_cell.angle_gamma   90.00
#
_symmetry.space_group_name_H-M   'P 1'
#
loop_
_entity.id
_entity.type
_entity.pdbx_description
1 polymer ?
#
loop_
_entity_poly.entity_id
_entity_poly.type
_entity_poly.pdbx_seq_one_letter_code
_entity_poly.pdbx_strand_id
1 'polypeptide(L)'
;MPDKKSIKQTFIFKSVFTELERLDECLNSIEGYKELSENKQYEIMLVLSEAVTNAIEHGNELNSSKKVKLDIILSSEGIVAEIYDEGSGFDPAKLVNPLEKKAILRDHGRGWYLMQHYSSSIEWDDEQKCLRVYF
;
A
#
# COMPACT_ATOMS: atom_id res chain seq x y z
N MET A 1 24.55 6.62 12.18
CA MET A 1 24.55 7.61 11.11
C MET A 1 23.27 7.53 10.33
N PRO A 2 22.47 8.59 10.29
CA PRO A 2 21.26 8.53 9.51
C PRO A 2 21.58 8.36 8.03
N ASP A 3 20.73 7.63 7.37
CA ASP A 3 20.87 7.39 5.93
C ASP A 3 20.59 8.69 5.19
N LYS A 4 21.62 9.31 4.67
CA LYS A 4 21.52 10.56 3.95
C LYS A 4 20.98 10.38 2.53
N LYS A 5 20.78 9.14 2.11
CA LYS A 5 20.33 8.84 0.76
C LYS A 5 18.91 8.31 0.71
N SER A 6 18.14 8.50 1.78
CA SER A 6 16.75 8.10 1.72
C SER A 6 16.00 9.05 0.79
N ILE A 7 15.16 8.47 -0.04
CA ILE A 7 14.36 9.18 -1.03
C ILE A 7 12.91 8.96 -0.67
N LYS A 8 12.15 10.05 -0.50
CA LYS A 8 10.73 9.98 -0.25
C LYS A 8 9.98 10.57 -1.43
N GLN A 9 9.06 9.81 -1.99
CA GLN A 9 8.18 10.27 -3.06
C GLN A 9 6.74 10.14 -2.60
N THR A 10 5.95 11.15 -2.91
CA THR A 10 4.53 11.18 -2.55
C THR A 10 3.68 11.17 -3.82
N PHE A 11 2.70 10.28 -3.86
CA PHE A 11 1.77 10.15 -4.99
C PHE A 11 0.35 10.29 -4.47
N ILE A 12 -0.49 10.96 -5.25
CA ILE A 12 -1.90 11.19 -4.90
C ILE A 12 -2.78 10.51 -5.92
N PHE A 13 -3.75 9.75 -5.45
CA PHE A 13 -4.72 9.05 -6.31
C PHE A 13 -6.13 9.48 -5.94
N LYS A 14 -6.96 9.66 -6.96
CA LYS A 14 -8.39 9.84 -6.73
C LYS A 14 -8.98 8.50 -6.31
N SER A 15 -10.08 8.53 -5.57
CA SER A 15 -10.70 7.29 -5.07
C SER A 15 -11.60 6.63 -6.11
N VAL A 16 -11.01 6.31 -7.26
CA VAL A 16 -11.65 5.56 -8.34
C VAL A 16 -10.66 4.49 -8.82
N PHE A 17 -11.17 3.32 -9.17
CA PHE A 17 -10.30 2.19 -9.52
C PHE A 17 -9.40 2.44 -10.73
N THR A 18 -9.83 3.26 -11.67
CA THR A 18 -9.01 3.56 -12.86
C THR A 18 -7.69 4.23 -12.51
N GLU A 19 -7.61 4.87 -11.35
CA GLU A 19 -6.36 5.50 -10.89
C GLU A 19 -5.26 4.48 -10.61
N LEU A 20 -5.62 3.23 -10.36
CA LEU A 20 -4.63 2.17 -10.12
C LEU A 20 -3.73 1.95 -11.32
N GLU A 21 -4.18 2.30 -12.52
CA GLU A 21 -3.37 2.20 -13.73
C GLU A 21 -2.13 3.08 -13.68
N ARG A 22 -2.15 4.13 -12.86
CA ARG A 22 -1.02 5.02 -12.69
C ARG A 22 0.06 4.49 -11.73
N LEU A 23 -0.26 3.47 -10.95
CA LEU A 23 0.63 2.99 -9.90
C LEU A 23 1.98 2.51 -10.47
N ASP A 24 1.95 1.75 -11.54
CA ASP A 24 3.17 1.24 -12.17
C ASP A 24 4.07 2.39 -12.65
N GLU A 25 3.48 3.38 -13.29
CA GLU A 25 4.21 4.56 -13.76
C GLU A 25 4.79 5.34 -12.58
N CYS A 26 4.02 5.50 -11.51
CA CYS A 26 4.49 6.17 -10.31
C CYS A 26 5.70 5.46 -9.72
N LEU A 27 5.64 4.14 -9.56
CA LEU A 27 6.74 3.37 -9.01
C LEU A 27 7.98 3.46 -9.89
N ASN A 28 7.80 3.36 -11.20
CA ASN A 28 8.93 3.44 -12.14
C ASN A 28 9.59 4.82 -12.15
N SER A 29 8.91 5.85 -11.68
CA SER A 29 9.48 7.18 -11.60
C SER A 29 10.40 7.38 -10.39
N ILE A 30 10.39 6.45 -9.45
CA ILE A 30 11.21 6.57 -8.24
C ILE A 30 12.65 6.18 -8.56
N GLU A 31 13.59 7.07 -8.21
CA GLU A 31 15.00 6.78 -8.40
C GLU A 31 15.40 5.54 -7.61
N GLY A 32 16.03 4.58 -8.28
CA GLY A 32 16.47 3.34 -7.66
C GLY A 32 15.47 2.20 -7.73
N TYR A 33 14.22 2.48 -8.05
CA TYR A 33 13.21 1.42 -8.09
C TYR A 33 13.52 0.37 -9.17
N LYS A 34 13.91 0.81 -10.35
CA LYS A 34 14.22 -0.11 -11.46
C LYS A 34 15.47 -0.93 -11.24
N GLU A 35 16.29 -0.56 -10.26
CA GLU A 35 17.49 -1.30 -9.90
C GLU A 35 17.18 -2.49 -8.99
N LEU A 36 15.98 -2.54 -8.44
CA LEU A 36 15.53 -3.68 -7.65
C LEU A 36 15.33 -4.88 -8.56
N SER A 37 15.41 -6.09 -7.99
CA SER A 37 15.13 -7.30 -8.75
C SER A 37 13.70 -7.29 -9.30
N GLU A 38 13.48 -8.01 -10.38
CA GLU A 38 12.15 -8.12 -10.96
C GLU A 38 11.14 -8.70 -9.97
N ASN A 39 11.59 -9.68 -9.16
CA ASN A 39 10.72 -10.25 -8.13
C ASN A 39 10.33 -9.21 -7.08
N LYS A 40 11.30 -8.39 -6.65
CA LYS A 40 11.00 -7.34 -5.66
C LYS A 40 10.04 -6.31 -6.23
N GLN A 41 10.25 -5.89 -7.48
CA GLN A 41 9.34 -4.95 -8.13
C GLN A 41 7.92 -5.52 -8.23
N TYR A 42 7.82 -6.80 -8.58
CA TYR A 42 6.53 -7.47 -8.68
C TYR A 42 5.82 -7.52 -7.32
N GLU A 43 6.55 -7.89 -6.27
CA GLU A 43 5.99 -7.95 -4.91
C GLU A 43 5.49 -6.60 -4.45
N ILE A 44 6.28 -5.55 -4.68
CA ILE A 44 5.89 -4.18 -4.31
C ILE A 44 4.63 -3.77 -5.05
N MET A 45 4.59 -4.00 -6.35
CA MET A 45 3.44 -3.64 -7.18
C MET A 45 2.18 -4.37 -6.71
N LEU A 46 2.30 -5.66 -6.43
CA LEU A 46 1.16 -6.47 -5.98
C LEU A 46 0.63 -5.97 -4.63
N VAL A 47 1.51 -5.77 -3.67
CA VAL A 47 1.12 -5.33 -2.33
C VAL A 47 0.51 -3.93 -2.37
N LEU A 48 1.12 -3.00 -3.10
CA LEU A 48 0.62 -1.64 -3.17
C LEU A 48 -0.68 -1.54 -3.94
N SER A 49 -0.87 -2.37 -4.96
CA SER A 49 -2.16 -2.44 -5.66
C SER A 49 -3.28 -2.79 -4.69
N GLU A 50 -3.05 -3.78 -3.84
CA GLU A 50 -4.04 -4.18 -2.84
C GLU A 50 -4.25 -3.10 -1.79
N ALA A 51 -3.17 -2.50 -1.29
CA ALA A 51 -3.25 -1.49 -0.25
C ALA A 51 -3.98 -0.24 -0.74
N VAL A 52 -3.66 0.23 -1.94
CA VAL A 52 -4.29 1.41 -2.52
C VAL A 52 -5.76 1.10 -2.86
N THR A 53 -6.04 -0.09 -3.39
CA THR A 53 -7.42 -0.52 -3.67
C THR A 53 -8.26 -0.49 -2.40
N ASN A 54 -7.72 -1.03 -1.30
CA ASN A 54 -8.44 -1.02 -0.02
C ASN A 54 -8.68 0.40 0.47
N ALA A 55 -7.72 1.29 0.32
CA ALA A 55 -7.89 2.69 0.73
C ALA A 55 -8.97 3.38 -0.11
N ILE A 56 -9.00 3.12 -1.41
CA ILE A 56 -10.01 3.68 -2.32
C ILE A 56 -11.39 3.14 -1.98
N GLU A 57 -11.51 1.82 -1.86
CA GLU A 57 -12.80 1.16 -1.71
C GLU A 57 -13.35 1.26 -0.29
N HIS A 58 -12.55 0.89 0.70
CA HIS A 58 -13.01 0.79 2.07
C HIS A 58 -12.69 2.01 2.92
N GLY A 59 -11.55 2.64 2.68
CA GLY A 59 -11.18 3.86 3.40
C GLY A 59 -12.02 5.06 2.96
N ASN A 60 -11.99 5.36 1.68
CA ASN A 60 -12.69 6.51 1.10
C ASN A 60 -14.05 6.17 0.51
N GLU A 61 -14.45 4.91 0.54
CA GLU A 61 -15.75 4.44 0.06
C GLU A 61 -16.06 4.86 -1.38
N LEU A 62 -15.03 4.81 -2.23
CA LEU A 62 -15.13 5.17 -3.66
C LEU A 62 -15.60 6.61 -3.90
N ASN A 63 -15.41 7.48 -2.93
CA ASN A 63 -15.76 8.89 -3.08
C ASN A 63 -14.67 9.61 -3.87
N SER A 64 -14.96 9.96 -5.12
CA SER A 64 -13.97 10.56 -6.02
C SER A 64 -13.46 11.93 -5.57
N SER A 65 -14.15 12.59 -4.64
CA SER A 65 -13.69 13.85 -4.08
C SER A 65 -12.62 13.65 -3.00
N LYS A 66 -12.45 12.44 -2.53
CA LYS A 66 -11.43 12.10 -1.54
C LYS A 66 -10.22 11.48 -2.22
N LYS A 67 -9.06 11.69 -1.63
CA LYS A 67 -7.78 11.23 -2.19
C LYS A 67 -7.14 10.15 -1.33
N VAL A 68 -6.34 9.32 -1.98
CA VAL A 68 -5.43 8.40 -1.31
C VAL A 68 -4.02 8.94 -1.51
N LYS A 69 -3.28 9.07 -0.43
CA LYS A 69 -1.88 9.49 -0.49
C LYS A 69 -0.99 8.28 -0.26
N LEU A 70 -0.04 8.08 -1.14
CA LEU A 70 0.96 7.02 -1.05
C LEU A 70 2.33 7.65 -0.93
N ASP A 71 2.98 7.43 0.21
CA ASP A 71 4.37 7.83 0.42
C ASP A 71 5.25 6.60 0.29
N ILE A 72 6.28 6.69 -0.54
CA ILE A 72 7.28 5.63 -0.70
C ILE A 72 8.60 6.18 -0.21
N ILE A 73 9.20 5.48 0.75
CA ILE A 73 10.50 5.86 1.30
C ILE A 73 11.50 4.76 0.94
N LEU A 74 12.48 5.11 0.12
CA LEU A 74 13.51 4.19 -0.34
C LEU A 74 14.83 4.56 0.32
N SER A 75 15.44 3.61 1.01
CA SER A 75 16.72 3.84 1.70
C SER A 75 17.58 2.59 1.64
N SER A 76 18.81 2.69 2.16
CA SER A 76 19.69 1.53 2.24
C SER A 76 19.16 0.44 3.17
N GLU A 77 18.23 0.80 4.06
CA GLU A 77 17.63 -0.16 5.00
C GLU A 77 16.41 -0.87 4.39
N GLY A 78 15.97 -0.46 3.23
CA GLY A 78 14.86 -1.08 2.56
C GLY A 78 13.83 -0.08 2.07
N ILE A 79 12.62 -0.56 1.86
CA ILE A 79 11.54 0.23 1.30
C ILE A 79 10.37 0.23 2.29
N VAL A 80 9.83 1.42 2.54
CA VAL A 80 8.65 1.58 3.37
C VAL A 80 7.60 2.33 2.57
N ALA A 81 6.37 1.84 2.60
CA ALA A 81 5.25 2.53 1.97
C ALA A 81 4.23 2.89 3.04
N GLU A 82 3.68 4.09 2.95
CA GLU A 82 2.65 4.58 3.86
C GLU A 82 1.44 4.98 3.05
N ILE A 83 0.29 4.38 3.35
CA ILE A 83 -0.94 4.61 2.61
C ILE A 83 -1.95 5.31 3.51
N TYR A 84 -2.40 6.49 3.09
CA TYR A 84 -3.35 7.34 3.83
C TYR A 84 -4.63 7.50 3.03
N ASP A 85 -5.78 7.36 3.69
CA ASP A 85 -7.05 7.75 3.08
C ASP A 85 -7.59 8.99 3.80
N GLU A 86 -8.65 9.58 3.28
CA GLU A 86 -9.27 10.77 3.88
C GLU A 86 -10.52 10.42 4.69
N GLY A 87 -10.73 9.12 4.95
CA GLY A 87 -11.79 8.67 5.83
C GLY A 87 -11.33 8.68 7.28
N SER A 88 -11.95 7.85 8.11
CA SER A 88 -11.57 7.70 9.51
C SER A 88 -10.31 6.84 9.68
N GLY A 89 -9.72 6.39 8.60
CA GLY A 89 -8.64 5.43 8.58
C GLY A 89 -9.20 4.04 8.30
N PHE A 90 -8.38 3.21 7.70
CA PHE A 90 -8.81 1.87 7.36
C PHE A 90 -7.69 0.86 7.61
N ASP A 91 -7.95 -0.07 8.50
CA ASP A 91 -7.03 -1.16 8.82
C ASP A 91 -7.49 -2.42 8.08
N PRO A 92 -6.78 -2.86 7.02
CA PRO A 92 -7.18 -4.03 6.24
C PRO A 92 -7.30 -5.30 7.07
N ALA A 93 -6.57 -5.41 8.17
CA ALA A 93 -6.65 -6.60 9.03
C ALA A 93 -8.04 -6.80 9.60
N LYS A 94 -8.82 -5.73 9.75
CA LYS A 94 -10.18 -5.80 10.28
C LYS A 94 -11.18 -6.39 9.30
N LEU A 95 -10.80 -6.54 8.04
CA LEU A 95 -11.64 -7.22 7.05
C LEU A 95 -11.59 -8.73 7.18
N VAL A 96 -10.56 -9.23 7.85
CA VAL A 96 -10.35 -10.67 7.98
C VAL A 96 -10.93 -11.15 9.31
N ASN A 97 -11.98 -11.97 9.22
CA ASN A 97 -12.54 -12.60 10.40
C ASN A 97 -11.88 -13.98 10.54
N PRO A 98 -11.09 -14.22 11.62
CA PRO A 98 -10.43 -15.51 11.80
C PRO A 98 -11.39 -16.69 11.85
N LEU A 99 -12.65 -16.46 12.20
CA LEU A 99 -13.65 -17.50 12.29
C LEU A 99 -14.26 -17.84 10.93
N GLU A 100 -14.04 -17.01 9.92
CA GLU A 100 -14.59 -17.17 8.58
C GLU A 100 -13.50 -17.47 7.57
N LYS A 101 -12.80 -18.59 7.76
CA LYS A 101 -11.71 -18.98 6.87
C LYS A 101 -12.10 -19.02 5.40
N LYS A 102 -13.38 -19.26 5.11
CA LYS A 102 -13.86 -19.28 3.72
C LYS A 102 -13.86 -17.88 3.10
N ALA A 103 -14.03 -16.85 3.92
CA ALA A 103 -13.98 -15.47 3.43
C ALA A 103 -12.57 -15.08 2.98
N ILE A 104 -11.55 -15.74 3.52
CA ILE A 104 -10.15 -15.51 3.17
C ILE A 104 -9.90 -15.83 1.70
N LEU A 105 -10.61 -16.81 1.17
CA LEU A 105 -10.47 -17.23 -0.23
C LEU A 105 -11.30 -16.36 -1.17
N ARG A 106 -11.98 -15.36 -0.62
CA ARG A 106 -12.79 -14.41 -1.40
C ARG A 106 -12.10 -13.03 -1.37
N ASP A 107 -12.78 -12.05 -1.91
CA ASP A 107 -12.22 -10.74 -2.26
C ASP A 107 -11.29 -10.09 -1.22
N HIS A 108 -11.81 -9.71 -0.07
CA HIS A 108 -11.05 -8.89 0.88
C HIS A 108 -10.00 -9.67 1.68
N GLY A 109 -10.34 -10.89 2.05
CA GLY A 109 -9.42 -11.73 2.80
C GLY A 109 -8.17 -12.07 1.99
N ARG A 110 -8.34 -12.24 0.69
CA ARG A 110 -7.25 -12.58 -0.21
C ARG A 110 -6.22 -11.46 -0.30
N GLY A 111 -6.69 -10.22 -0.44
CA GLY A 111 -5.81 -9.05 -0.50
C GLY A 111 -4.94 -8.92 0.72
N TRP A 112 -5.53 -9.08 1.91
CA TRP A 112 -4.79 -9.00 3.16
C TRP A 112 -3.69 -10.07 3.23
N TYR A 113 -4.02 -11.31 2.84
CA TYR A 113 -3.05 -12.39 2.84
C TYR A 113 -1.93 -12.18 1.85
N LEU A 114 -2.24 -11.64 0.67
CA LEU A 114 -1.22 -11.31 -0.32
C LEU A 114 -0.27 -10.25 0.23
N MET A 115 -0.80 -9.22 0.87
CA MET A 115 0.03 -8.18 1.45
C MET A 115 0.97 -8.73 2.52
N GLN A 116 0.45 -9.58 3.42
CA GLN A 116 1.27 -10.18 4.46
C GLN A 116 2.33 -11.11 3.90
N HIS A 117 1.98 -11.85 2.85
CA HIS A 117 2.90 -12.83 2.28
C HIS A 117 4.08 -12.17 1.55
N TYR A 118 3.83 -11.08 0.85
CA TYR A 118 4.82 -10.46 -0.02
C TYR A 118 5.50 -9.23 0.58
N SER A 119 5.16 -8.85 1.79
CA SER A 119 5.85 -7.78 2.51
C SER A 119 6.68 -8.38 3.64
N SER A 120 7.63 -7.61 4.15
CA SER A 120 8.39 -8.02 5.34
C SER A 120 7.53 -7.91 6.59
N SER A 121 6.79 -6.81 6.70
CA SER A 121 5.82 -6.61 7.78
C SER A 121 4.84 -5.52 7.41
N ILE A 122 3.70 -5.52 8.08
CA ILE A 122 2.66 -4.51 7.91
C ILE A 122 2.21 -4.07 9.29
N GLU A 123 2.05 -2.77 9.47
CA GLU A 123 1.51 -2.24 10.71
C GLU A 123 0.49 -1.15 10.42
N TRP A 124 -0.51 -1.04 11.28
CA TRP A 124 -1.46 0.05 11.25
C TRP A 124 -1.03 1.10 12.26
N ASP A 125 -0.82 2.34 11.80
CA ASP A 125 -0.48 3.46 12.67
C ASP A 125 -1.78 4.19 13.01
N ASP A 126 -2.30 3.96 14.21
CA ASP A 126 -3.58 4.51 14.61
C ASP A 126 -3.50 6.02 14.90
N GLU A 127 -2.33 6.53 15.21
CA GLU A 127 -2.13 7.96 15.41
C GLU A 127 -2.18 8.72 14.09
N GLN A 128 -1.40 8.26 13.11
CA GLN A 128 -1.32 8.91 11.81
C GLN A 128 -2.39 8.45 10.84
N LYS A 129 -3.13 7.41 11.20
CA LYS A 129 -4.19 6.84 10.38
C LYS A 129 -3.67 6.40 9.02
N CYS A 130 -2.61 5.63 9.04
CA CYS A 130 -2.03 5.09 7.81
C CYS A 130 -1.66 3.62 7.98
N LEU A 131 -1.64 2.92 6.85
CA LEU A 131 -1.11 1.58 6.77
C LEU A 131 0.35 1.69 6.37
N ARG A 132 1.24 1.11 7.16
CA ARG A 132 2.67 1.13 6.87
C ARG A 132 3.13 -0.25 6.48
N VAL A 133 3.75 -0.35 5.31
CA VAL A 133 4.20 -1.62 4.74
C VAL A 133 5.72 -1.58 4.57
N TYR A 134 6.38 -2.61 5.08
CA TYR A 134 7.83 -2.75 4.96
C TYR A 134 8.15 -3.86 3.96
N PHE A 135 9.07 -3.58 3.06
CA PHE A 135 9.52 -4.54 2.05
C PHE A 135 10.95 -4.98 2.27
#